data_e7600d0d3a1dace4ca88343d6b534e00
#
_entry.id   e7600d0d3a1dace4ca88343d6b534e00
#
_cell.length_a   1.000
_cell.length_b   1.000
_cell.length_c   1.000
_cell.angle_alpha   90.00
_cell.angle_beta   90.00
_cell.angle_gamma   90.00
#
_symmetry.space_group_name_H-M   'P 1'
#
loop_
_entity.id
_entity.type
_entity.pdbx_description
1 polymer ?
#
loop_
_entity_poly.entity_id
_entity_poly.type
_entity_poly.pdbx_seq_one_letter_code
_entity_poly.pdbx_strand_id
1 'polypeptide(L)'
;MTKSRGFTLIELMIVVVVVAILAAVAYPSYRESVRKGNRRAAQAEMMEIVNREHQFFIANRAYADTATLGYTLPPDVIGNYTHAVTLDAGPPPGFTVTFTAIGGQLSDGDLTVNSLGVKTPAEKW
;
A
#
# COMPACT_ATOMS: atom_id res chain seq x y z
N MET A 1 3.17 -37.45 47.63
CA MET A 1 3.12 -35.98 47.55
C MET A 1 3.93 -35.53 46.35
N THR A 2 3.29 -34.91 45.37
CA THR A 2 3.95 -34.31 44.22
C THR A 2 4.54 -32.98 44.61
N LYS A 3 5.87 -32.82 44.58
CA LYS A 3 6.50 -31.51 44.73
C LYS A 3 6.25 -30.69 43.50
N SER A 4 5.44 -29.64 43.59
CA SER A 4 5.35 -28.65 42.53
C SER A 4 6.68 -27.87 42.49
N ARG A 5 7.41 -27.98 41.40
CA ARG A 5 8.60 -27.17 41.13
C ARG A 5 8.13 -25.83 40.61
N GLY A 6 8.31 -24.77 41.39
CA GLY A 6 8.09 -23.40 40.93
C GLY A 6 9.25 -22.92 40.06
N PHE A 7 8.97 -21.97 39.12
CA PHE A 7 9.99 -21.29 38.35
C PHE A 7 10.91 -20.45 39.23
N THR A 8 12.19 -20.45 38.91
CA THR A 8 13.16 -19.56 39.55
C THR A 8 13.09 -18.17 38.96
N LEU A 9 13.43 -17.14 39.75
CA LEU A 9 13.46 -15.75 39.30
C LEU A 9 14.44 -15.55 38.09
N ILE A 10 15.60 -16.21 38.14
CA ILE A 10 16.59 -16.15 37.06
C ILE A 10 16.07 -16.78 35.76
N GLU A 11 15.32 -17.85 35.85
CA GLU A 11 14.71 -18.55 34.72
C GLU A 11 13.70 -17.64 34.00
N LEU A 12 12.91 -16.89 34.77
CA LEU A 12 11.95 -15.93 34.25
C LEU A 12 12.65 -14.71 33.64
N MET A 13 13.73 -14.22 34.22
CA MET A 13 14.54 -13.13 33.66
C MET A 13 15.15 -13.50 32.31
N ILE A 14 15.70 -14.70 32.19
CA ILE A 14 16.27 -15.19 30.91
C ILE A 14 15.19 -15.25 29.85
N VAL A 15 14.01 -15.77 30.15
CA VAL A 15 12.89 -15.85 29.20
C VAL A 15 12.49 -14.46 28.70
N VAL A 16 12.35 -13.49 29.60
CA VAL A 16 12.00 -12.11 29.25
C VAL A 16 13.06 -11.48 28.32
N VAL A 17 14.34 -11.67 28.62
CA VAL A 17 15.43 -11.16 27.78
C VAL A 17 15.41 -11.80 26.39
N VAL A 18 15.23 -13.11 26.29
CA VAL A 18 15.14 -13.81 25.00
C VAL A 18 13.95 -13.33 24.17
N VAL A 19 12.77 -13.20 24.81
CA VAL A 19 11.57 -12.66 24.15
C VAL A 19 11.78 -11.23 23.67
N ALA A 20 12.42 -10.38 24.47
CA ALA A 20 12.72 -8.99 24.09
C ALA A 20 13.64 -8.90 22.88
N ILE A 21 14.68 -9.76 22.80
CA ILE A 21 15.58 -9.81 21.65
C ILE A 21 14.83 -10.27 20.39
N LEU A 22 14.04 -11.34 20.50
CA LEU A 22 13.24 -11.84 19.38
C LEU A 22 12.23 -10.80 18.88
N ALA A 23 11.55 -10.11 19.81
CA ALA A 23 10.60 -9.05 19.47
C ALA A 23 11.29 -7.88 18.76
N ALA A 24 12.48 -7.49 19.18
CA ALA A 24 13.24 -6.40 18.56
C ALA A 24 13.57 -6.66 17.07
N VAL A 25 13.76 -7.91 16.69
CA VAL A 25 14.02 -8.31 15.29
C VAL A 25 12.71 -8.56 14.53
N ALA A 26 11.75 -9.22 15.17
CA ALA A 26 10.48 -9.61 14.53
C ALA A 26 9.57 -8.41 14.22
N TYR A 27 9.51 -7.41 15.07
CA TYR A 27 8.60 -6.28 14.92
C TYR A 27 8.86 -5.43 13.67
N PRO A 28 10.10 -4.97 13.38
CA PRO A 28 10.34 -4.20 12.16
C PRO A 28 10.13 -5.02 10.88
N SER A 29 10.48 -6.31 10.89
CA SER A 29 10.24 -7.21 9.77
C SER A 29 8.74 -7.39 9.49
N TYR A 30 7.92 -7.53 10.53
CA TYR A 30 6.47 -7.60 10.41
C TYR A 30 5.89 -6.32 9.80
N ARG A 31 6.29 -5.15 10.28
CA ARG A 31 5.83 -3.85 9.75
C ARG A 31 6.17 -3.67 8.28
N GLU A 32 7.37 -4.07 7.88
CA GLU A 32 7.80 -4.03 6.48
C GLU A 32 6.94 -4.95 5.59
N SER A 33 6.63 -6.14 6.07
CA SER A 33 5.76 -7.09 5.35
C SER A 33 4.34 -6.53 5.19
N VAL A 34 3.80 -5.89 6.23
CA VAL A 34 2.49 -5.21 6.16
C VAL A 34 2.50 -4.08 5.14
N ARG A 35 3.53 -3.22 5.14
CA ARG A 35 3.66 -2.13 4.14
C ARG A 35 3.70 -2.66 2.71
N LYS A 36 4.45 -3.73 2.46
CA LYS A 36 4.50 -4.38 1.14
C LYS A 36 3.14 -4.95 0.74
N GLY A 37 2.41 -5.53 1.67
CA GLY A 37 1.05 -6.01 1.45
C GLY A 37 0.09 -4.89 1.07
N ASN A 38 0.10 -3.80 1.83
CA ASN A 38 -0.71 -2.61 1.55
C ASN A 38 -0.37 -1.99 0.19
N ARG A 39 0.91 -1.91 -0.16
CA ARG A 39 1.37 -1.44 -1.47
C ARG A 39 0.83 -2.29 -2.62
N ARG A 40 0.90 -3.62 -2.50
CA ARG A 40 0.37 -4.53 -3.53
C ARG A 40 -1.14 -4.38 -3.71
N ALA A 41 -1.89 -4.21 -2.63
CA ALA A 41 -3.31 -3.93 -2.69
C ALA A 41 -3.59 -2.60 -3.41
N ALA A 42 -2.84 -1.55 -3.10
CA ALA A 42 -2.94 -0.26 -3.78
C ALA A 42 -2.60 -0.37 -5.28
N GLN A 43 -1.57 -1.10 -5.64
CA GLN A 43 -1.19 -1.33 -7.04
C GLN A 43 -2.29 -2.05 -7.83
N ALA A 44 -2.97 -3.02 -7.23
CA ALA A 44 -4.12 -3.68 -7.86
C ALA A 44 -5.25 -2.69 -8.15
N GLU A 45 -5.57 -1.82 -7.18
CA GLU A 45 -6.59 -0.78 -7.37
C GLU A 45 -6.18 0.27 -8.41
N MET A 46 -4.90 0.64 -8.47
CA MET A 46 -4.38 1.53 -9.52
C MET A 46 -4.60 0.94 -10.92
N MET A 47 -4.36 -0.35 -11.09
CA MET A 47 -4.60 -1.03 -12.37
C MET A 47 -6.08 -1.11 -12.71
N GLU A 48 -6.96 -1.25 -11.73
CA GLU A 48 -8.41 -1.18 -11.95
C GLU A 48 -8.84 0.21 -12.42
N ILE A 49 -8.29 1.28 -11.83
CA ILE A 49 -8.53 2.65 -12.28
C ILE A 49 -8.06 2.82 -13.73
N VAL A 50 -6.87 2.36 -14.07
CA VAL A 50 -6.34 2.40 -15.44
C VAL A 50 -7.26 1.70 -16.44
N ASN A 51 -7.78 0.52 -16.09
CA ASN A 51 -8.73 -0.21 -16.93
C ASN A 51 -10.03 0.57 -17.13
N ARG A 52 -10.56 1.19 -16.08
CA ARG A 52 -11.77 2.03 -16.17
C ARG A 52 -11.55 3.28 -17.01
N GLU A 53 -10.39 3.90 -16.91
CA GLU A 53 -10.00 5.02 -17.78
C GLU A 53 -9.99 4.64 -19.25
N HIS A 54 -9.45 3.49 -19.60
CA HIS A 54 -9.46 3.01 -20.98
C HIS A 54 -10.88 2.70 -21.46
N GLN A 55 -11.72 2.11 -20.63
CA GLN A 55 -13.14 1.88 -20.95
C GLN A 55 -13.89 3.20 -21.15
N PHE A 56 -13.67 4.17 -20.27
CA PHE A 56 -14.25 5.50 -20.37
C PHE A 56 -13.82 6.22 -21.67
N PHE A 57 -12.56 6.11 -22.02
CA PHE A 57 -12.03 6.68 -23.27
C PHE A 57 -12.66 6.06 -24.52
N ILE A 58 -12.88 4.75 -24.54
CA ILE A 58 -13.55 4.08 -25.67
C ILE A 58 -14.96 4.62 -25.86
N ALA A 59 -15.68 4.86 -24.76
CA ALA A 59 -17.06 5.35 -24.82
C ALA A 59 -17.16 6.85 -25.11
N ASN A 60 -16.26 7.66 -24.56
CA ASN A 60 -16.37 9.13 -24.52
C ASN A 60 -15.33 9.86 -25.36
N ARG A 61 -14.31 9.17 -25.88
CA ARG A 61 -13.17 9.74 -26.60
C ARG A 61 -12.34 10.72 -25.76
N ALA A 62 -12.46 10.65 -24.45
CA ALA A 62 -11.73 11.45 -23.47
C ALA A 62 -11.51 10.62 -22.22
N TYR A 63 -10.47 10.93 -21.46
CA TYR A 63 -10.25 10.37 -20.13
C TYR A 63 -11.04 11.14 -19.07
N ALA A 64 -11.30 10.51 -17.94
CA ALA A 64 -12.05 11.09 -16.81
C ALA A 64 -11.10 11.58 -15.72
N ASP A 65 -11.42 12.69 -15.09
CA ASP A 65 -10.78 13.09 -13.84
C ASP A 65 -11.32 12.25 -12.65
N THR A 66 -10.73 12.43 -11.49
CA THR A 66 -11.11 11.69 -10.27
C THR A 66 -12.60 11.77 -9.97
N ALA A 67 -13.20 12.96 -10.12
CA ALA A 67 -14.60 13.19 -9.83
C ALA A 67 -15.53 12.55 -10.86
N THR A 68 -15.18 12.65 -12.14
CA THR A 68 -15.97 12.10 -13.26
C THR A 68 -15.91 10.57 -13.27
N LEU A 69 -14.75 9.98 -12.98
CA LEU A 69 -14.59 8.54 -12.89
C LEU A 69 -15.37 7.95 -11.71
N GLY A 70 -15.48 8.70 -10.59
CA GLY A 70 -16.25 8.33 -9.41
C GLY A 70 -15.77 7.04 -8.73
N TYR A 71 -14.50 6.71 -8.87
CA TYR A 71 -13.93 5.49 -8.28
C TYR A 71 -13.79 5.61 -6.78
N THR A 72 -14.23 4.60 -6.05
CA THR A 72 -14.09 4.53 -4.59
C THR A 72 -13.14 3.40 -4.22
N LEU A 73 -12.10 3.75 -3.45
CA LEU A 73 -11.15 2.75 -2.95
C LEU A 73 -11.80 1.84 -1.90
N PRO A 74 -11.45 0.55 -1.87
CA PRO A 74 -11.87 -0.34 -0.81
C PRO A 74 -11.26 0.05 0.56
N PRO A 75 -11.90 -0.36 1.69
CA PRO A 75 -11.50 0.06 3.03
C PRO A 75 -10.07 -0.27 3.42
N ASP A 76 -9.52 -1.36 2.91
CA ASP A 76 -8.15 -1.81 3.15
C ASP A 76 -7.10 -0.94 2.43
N VAL A 77 -7.49 -0.21 1.40
CA VAL A 77 -6.60 0.70 0.66
C VAL A 77 -6.80 2.16 1.09
N ILE A 78 -8.06 2.61 1.29
CA ILE A 78 -8.37 4.01 1.62
C ILE A 78 -7.74 4.47 2.94
N GLY A 79 -7.47 3.55 3.87
CA GLY A 79 -6.78 3.83 5.13
C GLY A 79 -5.27 4.07 4.98
N ASN A 80 -4.69 3.71 3.85
CA ASN A 80 -3.25 3.76 3.59
C ASN A 80 -2.86 4.70 2.45
N TYR A 81 -3.78 4.98 1.53
CA TYR A 81 -3.55 5.83 0.35
C TYR A 81 -4.76 6.69 0.03
N THR A 82 -4.50 7.90 -0.45
CA THR A 82 -5.47 8.69 -1.20
C THR A 82 -5.17 8.57 -2.69
N HIS A 83 -6.17 8.72 -3.55
CA HIS A 83 -5.97 8.62 -5.00
C HIS A 83 -6.41 9.89 -5.72
N ALA A 84 -5.74 10.17 -6.83
CA ALA A 84 -6.11 11.22 -7.76
C ALA A 84 -5.80 10.81 -9.19
N VAL A 85 -6.64 11.20 -10.13
CA VAL A 85 -6.40 11.09 -11.56
C VAL A 85 -6.22 12.50 -12.11
N THR A 86 -5.06 12.78 -12.67
CA THR A 86 -4.76 14.03 -13.38
C THR A 86 -4.76 13.79 -14.87
N LEU A 87 -5.37 14.69 -15.63
CA LEU A 87 -5.47 14.60 -17.08
C LEU A 87 -4.32 15.36 -17.74
N ASP A 88 -3.73 14.75 -18.76
CA ASP A 88 -2.71 15.37 -19.60
C ASP A 88 -3.38 15.88 -20.88
N ALA A 89 -3.36 17.19 -21.10
CA ALA A 89 -4.03 17.86 -22.22
C ALA A 89 -3.25 17.80 -23.55
N GLY A 90 -2.20 17.01 -23.62
CA GLY A 90 -1.36 16.90 -24.82
C GLY A 90 -2.05 16.16 -25.99
N PRO A 91 -1.53 16.32 -27.23
CA PRO A 91 -1.78 15.38 -28.31
C PRO A 91 -0.70 14.27 -28.35
N PRO A 92 -1.02 12.99 -28.05
CA PRO A 92 -2.32 12.45 -27.67
C PRO A 92 -2.68 12.76 -26.20
N PRO A 93 -3.98 12.81 -25.88
CA PRO A 93 -4.42 13.00 -24.50
C PRO A 93 -3.99 11.80 -23.63
N GLY A 94 -3.72 12.06 -22.36
CA GLY A 94 -3.29 11.06 -21.40
C GLY A 94 -3.85 11.29 -20.02
N PHE A 95 -3.47 10.43 -19.07
CA PHE A 95 -3.78 10.57 -17.66
C PHE A 95 -2.64 10.01 -16.81
N THR A 96 -2.59 10.45 -15.57
CA THR A 96 -1.70 9.90 -14.53
C THR A 96 -2.53 9.62 -13.28
N VAL A 97 -2.48 8.38 -12.82
CA VAL A 97 -3.06 7.96 -11.53
C VAL A 97 -1.98 8.09 -10.48
N THR A 98 -2.26 8.84 -9.42
CA THR A 98 -1.35 9.03 -8.28
C THR A 98 -2.01 8.50 -7.01
N PHE A 99 -1.29 7.63 -6.31
CA PHE A 99 -1.65 7.20 -4.96
C PHE A 99 -0.67 7.82 -3.99
N THR A 100 -1.19 8.69 -3.12
CA THR A 100 -0.42 9.36 -2.10
C THR A 100 -0.51 8.58 -0.80
N ALA A 101 0.64 8.14 -0.28
CA ALA A 101 0.72 7.38 0.96
C ALA A 101 0.33 8.24 2.16
N ILE A 102 -0.44 7.67 3.07
CA ILE A 102 -0.88 8.33 4.31
C ILE A 102 -0.61 7.43 5.52
N GLY A 103 -0.59 8.02 6.72
CA GLY A 103 -0.45 7.28 7.97
C GLY A 103 0.79 6.42 8.04
N GLY A 104 0.63 5.15 8.39
CA GLY A 104 1.74 4.19 8.50
C GLY A 104 2.43 3.84 7.19
N GLN A 105 1.83 4.19 6.04
CA GLN A 105 2.37 3.94 4.71
C GLN A 105 3.28 5.07 4.20
N LEU A 106 3.32 6.23 4.87
CA LEU A 106 4.13 7.38 4.47
C LEU A 106 5.59 7.06 4.17
N SER A 107 6.20 6.19 4.95
CA SER A 107 7.60 5.78 4.75
C SER A 107 7.83 4.91 3.52
N ASP A 108 6.77 4.32 2.96
CA ASP A 108 6.83 3.56 1.72
C ASP A 108 6.77 4.49 0.49
N GLY A 109 6.16 5.67 0.62
CA GLY A 109 6.07 6.69 -0.41
C GLY A 109 4.90 6.51 -1.37
N ASP A 110 4.82 7.44 -2.31
CA ASP A 110 3.74 7.52 -3.29
C ASP A 110 3.97 6.60 -4.48
N LEU A 111 2.89 6.26 -5.18
CA LEU A 111 2.89 5.44 -6.39
C LEU A 111 2.21 6.19 -7.52
N THR A 112 2.73 6.08 -8.73
CA THR A 112 2.08 6.62 -9.93
C THR A 112 2.06 5.60 -11.07
N VAL A 113 1.06 5.71 -11.93
CA VAL A 113 1.00 5.01 -13.21
C VAL A 113 0.31 5.93 -14.23
N ASN A 114 0.84 6.04 -15.43
CA ASN A 114 0.25 6.87 -16.48
C ASN A 114 -0.44 6.05 -17.58
N SER A 115 -1.08 6.73 -18.50
CA SER A 115 -1.79 6.14 -19.63
C SER A 115 -0.90 5.31 -20.57
N LEU A 116 0.41 5.51 -20.53
CA LEU A 116 1.39 4.73 -21.31
C LEU A 116 1.88 3.49 -20.55
N GLY A 117 1.38 3.25 -19.32
CA GLY A 117 1.79 2.14 -18.49
C GLY A 117 3.13 2.35 -17.75
N VAL A 118 3.65 3.59 -17.73
CA VAL A 118 4.86 3.92 -16.98
C VAL A 118 4.51 3.99 -15.49
N LYS A 119 5.22 3.22 -14.70
CA LYS A 119 5.01 3.03 -13.26
C LYS A 119 6.17 3.62 -12.48
N THR A 120 5.87 4.43 -11.46
CA THR A 120 6.91 5.01 -10.60
C THR A 120 6.55 4.86 -9.12
N PRO A 121 7.54 4.71 -8.24
CA PRO A 121 8.95 4.40 -8.53
C PRO A 121 9.09 2.95 -9.04
N ALA A 122 9.94 2.74 -10.06
CA ALA A 122 10.05 1.45 -10.75
C ALA A 122 10.45 0.29 -9.84
N GLU A 123 11.24 0.56 -8.81
CA GLU A 123 11.72 -0.44 -7.84
C GLU A 123 10.63 -1.00 -6.91
N LYS A 124 9.44 -0.40 -6.91
CA LYS A 124 8.33 -0.80 -6.02
C LYS A 124 7.22 -1.59 -6.73
N TRP A 125 7.31 -1.69 -8.03
CA TRP A 125 6.30 -2.38 -8.86
C TRP A 125 6.68 -3.82 -9.18
#